data_bc3270595303dff4d06d6e73500c3455
#
_entry.id   bc3270595303dff4d06d6e73500c3455
#
_cell.length_a   1.000
_cell.length_b   1.000
_cell.length_c   1.000
_cell.angle_alpha   90.00
_cell.angle_beta   90.00
_cell.angle_gamma   90.00
#
_symmetry.space_group_name_H-M   'P 1'
#
loop_
_entity.id
_entity.type
_entity.pdbx_description
1 polymer ?
#
loop_
_entity_poly.entity_id
_entity_poly.type
_entity_poly.pdbx_seq_one_letter_code
_entity_poly.pdbx_strand_id
1 'polypeptide(L)'
;MQKTVWITGASSGIGREFARRYAKMGCCLILTARRADRLEALAEELKQAHGTVCRILTADLACEEECTRLCNELAVETLDIFINNAGF
;
A
#
# COMPACT_ATOMS: atom_id res chain seq x y z
N MET A 1 6.79 -18.17 -3.15
CA MET A 1 7.35 -16.86 -3.45
C MET A 1 6.33 -15.77 -3.11
N GLN A 2 6.74 -14.77 -2.34
CA GLN A 2 5.83 -13.69 -1.95
C GLN A 2 5.58 -12.74 -3.10
N LYS A 3 4.32 -12.38 -3.28
CA LYS A 3 3.94 -11.35 -4.24
C LYS A 3 3.96 -9.98 -3.59
N THR A 4 4.24 -8.96 -4.38
CA THR A 4 4.24 -7.58 -3.92
C THR A 4 3.00 -6.87 -4.46
N VAL A 5 2.20 -6.30 -3.55
CA VAL A 5 0.95 -5.62 -3.88
C VAL A 5 1.03 -4.18 -3.45
N TRP A 6 0.79 -3.26 -4.37
CA TRP A 6 0.74 -1.83 -4.08
C TRP A 6 -0.72 -1.39 -4.02
N ILE A 7 -1.12 -0.82 -2.88
CA ILE A 7 -2.49 -0.37 -2.64
C ILE A 7 -2.49 1.14 -2.38
N THR A 8 -3.19 1.88 -3.22
CA THR A 8 -3.41 3.32 -3.00
C THR A 8 -4.71 3.51 -2.24
N GLY A 9 -4.81 4.59 -1.45
CA GLY A 9 -5.96 4.81 -0.59
C GLY A 9 -6.09 3.77 0.50
N ALA A 10 -4.97 3.23 0.96
CA ALA A 10 -4.96 2.11 1.91
C ALA A 10 -5.48 2.49 3.30
N SER A 11 -5.60 3.78 3.61
CA SER A 11 -6.14 4.25 4.89
C SER A 11 -7.67 4.25 4.92
N SER A 12 -8.35 4.05 3.78
CA SER A 12 -9.80 4.00 3.72
C SER A 12 -10.31 2.60 4.02
N GLY A 13 -11.62 2.46 4.31
CA GLY A 13 -12.23 1.18 4.65
C GLY A 13 -11.98 0.08 3.61
N ILE A 14 -12.22 0.39 2.33
CA ILE A 14 -12.04 -0.60 1.26
C ILE A 14 -10.56 -0.92 1.05
N GLY A 15 -9.71 0.11 1.05
CA GLY A 15 -8.27 -0.10 0.88
C GLY A 15 -7.68 -0.93 2.01
N ARG A 16 -8.10 -0.68 3.25
CA ARG A 16 -7.67 -1.48 4.39
C ARG A 16 -8.11 -2.94 4.25
N GLU A 17 -9.30 -3.17 3.75
CA GLU A 17 -9.80 -4.52 3.57
C GLU A 17 -8.99 -5.29 2.52
N PHE A 18 -8.62 -4.64 1.43
CA PHE A 18 -7.71 -5.24 0.45
C PHE A 18 -6.37 -5.59 1.09
N ALA A 19 -5.82 -4.66 1.89
CA ALA A 19 -4.54 -4.89 2.56
C ALA A 19 -4.61 -6.12 3.48
N ARG A 20 -5.69 -6.24 4.24
CA ARG A 20 -5.87 -7.38 5.14
C ARG A 20 -5.96 -8.71 4.37
N ARG A 21 -6.68 -8.71 3.25
CA ARG A 21 -6.82 -9.91 2.44
C ARG A 21 -5.50 -10.37 1.83
N TYR A 22 -4.75 -9.45 1.26
CA TYR A 22 -3.45 -9.78 0.66
C TYR A 22 -2.42 -10.15 1.72
N ALA A 23 -2.46 -9.51 2.88
CA ALA A 23 -1.58 -9.86 4.00
C ALA A 23 -1.85 -11.31 4.45
N LYS A 24 -3.10 -11.69 4.54
CA LYS A 24 -3.49 -13.06 4.91
C LYS A 24 -2.98 -14.08 3.89
N MET A 25 -2.85 -13.67 2.63
CA MET A 25 -2.32 -14.52 1.57
C MET A 25 -0.79 -14.60 1.55
N GLY A 26 -0.12 -13.88 2.45
CA GLY A 26 1.33 -13.90 2.53
C GLY A 26 2.04 -12.92 1.62
N CYS A 27 1.33 -11.92 1.08
CA CYS A 27 1.92 -10.93 0.21
C CYS A 27 2.70 -9.87 0.96
N CYS A 28 3.71 -9.29 0.31
CA CYS A 28 4.35 -8.05 0.77
C CYS A 28 3.49 -6.89 0.28
N LEU A 29 3.34 -5.85 1.09
CA LEU A 29 2.46 -4.75 0.75
C LEU A 29 3.21 -3.42 0.66
N ILE A 30 2.81 -2.59 -0.31
CA ILE A 30 3.19 -1.19 -0.37
C ILE A 30 1.91 -0.41 -0.19
N LEU A 31 1.84 0.39 0.88
CA LEU A 31 0.63 1.10 1.27
C LEU A 31 0.82 2.60 1.04
N THR A 32 -0.09 3.21 0.31
CA THR A 32 -0.03 4.64 -0.01
C THR A 32 -1.32 5.35 0.36
N ALA A 33 -1.18 6.48 1.07
CA ALA A 33 -2.26 7.41 1.38
C ALA A 33 -1.61 8.71 1.87
N ARG A 34 -2.43 9.73 2.13
CA ARG A 34 -1.91 11.01 2.64
C ARG A 34 -1.48 10.93 4.10
N ARG A 35 -2.10 10.08 4.90
CA ARG A 35 -1.91 10.04 6.35
C ARG A 35 -1.02 8.89 6.78
N ALA A 36 0.20 9.22 7.17
CA ALA A 36 1.18 8.24 7.61
C ALA A 36 0.72 7.49 8.86
N ASP A 37 0.08 8.19 9.81
CA ASP A 37 -0.36 7.59 11.07
C ASP A 37 -1.30 6.42 10.86
N ARG A 38 -2.23 6.54 9.92
CA ARG A 38 -3.18 5.46 9.61
C ARG A 38 -2.50 4.30 8.91
N LEU A 39 -1.56 4.59 8.03
CA LEU A 39 -0.81 3.55 7.34
C LEU A 39 0.09 2.79 8.30
N GLU A 40 0.71 3.48 9.24
CA GLU A 40 1.56 2.86 10.26
C GLU A 40 0.75 1.95 11.16
N ALA A 41 -0.45 2.38 11.58
CA ALA A 41 -1.32 1.57 12.40
C ALA A 41 -1.74 0.29 11.67
N LEU A 42 -2.08 0.42 10.38
CA LEU A 42 -2.46 -0.74 9.57
C LEU A 42 -1.28 -1.69 9.39
N ALA A 43 -0.10 -1.14 9.09
CA ALA A 43 1.10 -1.96 8.90
C ALA A 43 1.43 -2.75 10.17
N GLU A 44 1.30 -2.12 11.34
CA GLU A 44 1.54 -2.79 12.62
C GLU A 44 0.52 -3.89 12.86
N GLU A 45 -0.75 -3.62 12.58
CA GLU A 45 -1.81 -4.62 12.68
C GLU A 45 -1.47 -5.87 11.85
N LEU A 46 -1.07 -5.65 10.60
CA LEU A 46 -0.79 -6.75 9.67
C LEU A 46 0.49 -7.50 10.04
N LYS A 47 1.48 -6.79 10.57
CA LYS A 47 2.70 -7.41 11.06
C LYS A 47 2.40 -8.32 12.24
N GLN A 48 1.58 -7.87 13.18
CA GLN A 48 1.20 -8.67 14.35
C GLN A 48 0.38 -9.89 13.97
N ALA A 49 -0.56 -9.71 13.02
CA ALA A 49 -1.48 -10.78 12.66
C ALA A 49 -0.85 -11.82 11.74
N HIS A 50 -0.01 -11.40 10.80
CA HIS A 50 0.47 -12.27 9.71
C HIS A 50 1.97 -12.21 9.46
N GLY A 51 2.71 -11.38 10.18
CA GLY A 51 4.12 -11.15 9.91
C GLY A 51 4.37 -10.43 8.60
N THR A 52 3.38 -9.67 8.11
CA THR A 52 3.44 -9.00 6.82
C THR A 52 4.52 -7.94 6.76
N VAL A 53 5.26 -7.90 5.66
CA VAL A 53 6.22 -6.84 5.37
C VAL A 53 5.46 -5.73 4.65
N CYS A 54 5.38 -4.55 5.26
CA CYS A 54 4.69 -3.40 4.69
C CYS A 54 5.67 -2.24 4.50
N ARG A 55 5.62 -1.64 3.31
CA ARG A 55 6.34 -0.42 3.01
C ARG A 55 5.31 0.72 2.91
N ILE A 56 5.58 1.81 3.59
CA ILE A 56 4.67 2.96 3.61
C ILE A 56 5.22 4.08 2.76
N LEU A 57 4.45 4.53 1.79
CA LEU A 57 4.80 5.67 0.94
C LEU A 57 3.66 6.67 1.00
N THR A 58 3.85 7.75 1.76
CA THR A 58 2.83 8.79 1.87
C THR A 58 2.89 9.73 0.68
N ALA A 59 1.71 10.08 0.16
CA ALA A 59 1.60 11.02 -0.93
C ALA A 59 0.18 11.52 -1.05
N ASP A 60 0.02 12.75 -1.56
CA ASP A 60 -1.27 13.27 -1.97
C ASP A 60 -1.48 12.87 -3.43
N LEU A 61 -2.30 11.85 -3.64
CA LEU A 61 -2.53 11.31 -4.99
C LEU A 61 -3.37 12.22 -5.87
N ALA A 62 -3.94 13.29 -5.31
CA ALA A 62 -4.57 14.35 -6.09
C ALA A 62 -3.50 15.28 -6.70
N CYS A 63 -2.28 15.23 -6.21
CA CYS A 63 -1.16 16.02 -6.73
C CYS A 63 -0.43 15.22 -7.81
N GLU A 64 -0.48 15.70 -9.04
CA GLU A 64 0.13 15.03 -10.19
C GLU A 64 1.63 14.80 -10.01
N GLU A 65 2.33 15.78 -9.45
CA GLU A 65 3.77 15.67 -9.23
C GLU A 65 4.12 14.55 -8.25
N GLU A 66 3.33 14.39 -7.19
CA GLU A 66 3.57 13.31 -6.24
C GLU A 66 3.25 11.95 -6.83
N CYS A 67 2.20 11.86 -7.64
CA CYS A 67 1.89 10.62 -8.35
C CYS A 67 3.02 10.21 -9.28
N THR A 68 3.55 11.18 -10.03
CA THR A 68 4.68 10.93 -10.94
C THR A 68 5.91 10.45 -10.17
N ARG A 69 6.21 11.10 -9.06
CA ARG A 69 7.34 10.72 -8.20
C ARG A 69 7.20 9.28 -7.72
N LEU A 70 6.02 8.92 -7.21
CA LEU A 70 5.79 7.55 -6.75
C LEU A 70 5.89 6.53 -7.86
N CYS A 71 5.33 6.82 -9.02
CA CYS A 71 5.41 5.91 -10.16
C CYS A 71 6.86 5.68 -10.56
N ASN A 72 7.67 6.75 -10.55
CA ASN A 72 9.09 6.63 -10.89
C ASN A 72 9.85 5.83 -9.84
N GLU A 73 9.57 6.04 -8.55
CA GLU A 73 10.19 5.27 -7.46
C GLU A 73 9.87 3.79 -7.58
N LEU A 74 8.62 3.47 -7.85
CA LEU A 74 8.15 2.09 -7.88
C LEU A 74 8.40 1.39 -9.21
N ALA A 75 8.78 2.15 -10.26
CA ALA A 75 9.06 1.58 -11.57
C ALA A 75 10.24 0.60 -11.53
N VAL A 76 11.16 0.76 -10.57
CA VAL A 76 12.32 -0.13 -10.42
C VAL A 76 12.01 -1.37 -9.60
N GLU A 77 10.81 -1.44 -9.03
CA GLU A 77 10.42 -2.58 -8.19
C GLU A 77 9.53 -3.53 -9.01
N THR A 78 9.62 -4.81 -8.67
CA THR A 78 8.75 -5.81 -9.27
C THR A 78 7.43 -5.82 -8.52
N LEU A 79 6.39 -5.29 -9.15
CA LEU A 79 5.04 -5.31 -8.59
C LEU A 79 4.22 -6.38 -9.28
N ASP A 80 3.56 -7.21 -8.48
CA ASP A 80 2.69 -8.26 -9.00
C ASP A 80 1.26 -7.75 -9.19
N ILE A 81 0.80 -6.91 -8.26
CA ILE A 81 -0.58 -6.40 -8.27
C ILE A 81 -0.59 -4.93 -7.87
N PHE A 82 -1.39 -4.15 -8.57
CA PHE A 82 -1.64 -2.75 -8.22
C PHE A 82 -3.12 -2.53 -8.00
N ILE A 83 -3.49 -2.07 -6.81
CA ILE A 83 -4.88 -1.76 -6.45
C ILE A 83 -5.03 -0.24 -6.36
N ASN A 84 -5.66 0.35 -7.35
CA ASN A 84 -5.91 1.79 -7.35
C ASN A 84 -7.24 2.09 -6.66
N ASN A 85 -7.22 2.11 -5.33
CA ASN A 85 -8.41 2.38 -4.53
C ASN A 85 -8.62 3.87 -4.27
N ALA A 86 -7.66 4.70 -4.61
CA ALA A 86 -7.77 6.15 -4.40
C ALA A 86 -8.74 6.83 -5.38
N GLY A 87 -9.13 6.15 -6.45
CA GLY A 87 -10.18 6.64 -7.35
C GLY A 87 -9.72 7.54 -8.49
N PHE A 88 -8.43 7.66 -8.72
CA PHE A 88 -7.91 8.47 -9.84
C PHE A 88 -6.61 7.95 -10.38
#